data_c6d470bd1d2690c615e8ebd130fad44c
#
_entry.id   c6d470bd1d2690c615e8ebd130fad44c
#
_cell.length_a   1.000
_cell.length_b   1.000
_cell.length_c   1.000
_cell.angle_alpha   90.00
_cell.angle_beta   90.00
_cell.angle_gamma   90.00
#
_symmetry.space_group_name_H-M   'P 1'
#
loop_
_entity.id
_entity.type
_entity.pdbx_description
1 polymer ?
#
loop_
_entity_poly.entity_id
_entity_poly.type
_entity_poly.pdbx_seq_one_letter_code
_entity_poly.pdbx_strand_id
1 'polypeptide(L)'
;GRAVPKQAKRYAKELFEEVNKDREEHGKKPFSEDSGKKPPEEKETVVSTTDPESGIFHKGEHKKCFAYEAHTACDKHNFILGVHVTPGNVPDSTAFDPLYDELCQNYPEHKTVVADSAYKTPWICKRIFESGRVLSTCYTRPKTKEKGHPWWAYVYDEYFDDVICPEYHALHYSTTNRDGYREYKS
;
A
#
# COMPACT_ATOMS: atom_id res chain seq x y z
N GLY A 1 1.07 -13.47 16.67
CA GLY A 1 1.67 -12.72 15.57
C GLY A 1 0.74 -12.76 14.37
N ARG A 2 0.35 -11.60 13.82
CA ARG A 2 -0.44 -11.54 12.58
C ARG A 2 0.35 -12.21 11.46
N ALA A 3 -0.20 -13.25 10.86
CA ALA A 3 0.36 -13.81 9.65
C ALA A 3 0.20 -12.77 8.52
N VAL A 4 1.31 -12.28 8.00
CA VAL A 4 1.29 -11.44 6.80
C VAL A 4 0.73 -12.29 5.65
N PRO A 5 -0.26 -11.80 4.91
CA PRO A 5 -0.83 -12.53 3.77
C PRO A 5 0.26 -13.00 2.82
N LYS A 6 0.12 -14.21 2.25
CA LYS A 6 1.12 -14.77 1.31
C LYS A 6 1.42 -13.82 0.16
N GLN A 7 0.42 -13.09 -0.31
CA GLN A 7 0.52 -12.14 -1.42
C GLN A 7 1.33 -10.90 -1.04
N ALA A 8 1.16 -10.37 0.18
CA ALA A 8 1.97 -9.25 0.65
C ALA A 8 3.45 -9.65 0.82
N LYS A 9 3.72 -10.91 1.19
CA LYS A 9 5.10 -11.45 1.23
C LYS A 9 5.69 -11.57 -0.17
N ARG A 10 4.89 -12.01 -1.15
CA ARG A 10 5.31 -12.09 -2.55
C ARG A 10 5.65 -10.72 -3.09
N TYR A 11 4.77 -9.73 -2.91
CA TYR A 11 5.02 -8.35 -3.32
C TYR A 11 6.29 -7.77 -2.69
N ALA A 12 6.46 -7.96 -1.38
CA ALA A 12 7.66 -7.47 -0.68
C ALA A 12 8.95 -8.11 -1.22
N LYS A 13 8.89 -9.38 -1.63
CA LYS A 13 10.03 -10.07 -2.25
C LYS A 13 10.32 -9.51 -3.65
N GLU A 14 9.30 -9.38 -4.49
CA GLU A 14 9.42 -8.82 -5.84
C GLU A 14 9.98 -7.39 -5.79
N LEU A 15 9.43 -6.54 -4.91
CA LEU A 15 9.93 -5.18 -4.70
C LEU A 15 11.40 -5.17 -4.24
N PHE A 16 11.78 -6.06 -3.35
CA PHE A 16 13.16 -6.17 -2.86
C PHE A 16 14.14 -6.57 -4.00
N GLU A 17 13.73 -7.50 -4.86
CA GLU A 17 14.51 -7.90 -6.03
C GLU A 17 14.64 -6.75 -7.04
N GLU A 18 13.55 -6.04 -7.34
CA GLU A 18 13.54 -4.88 -8.24
C GLU A 18 14.42 -3.73 -7.70
N VAL A 19 14.34 -3.44 -6.41
CA VAL A 19 15.16 -2.40 -5.76
C VAL A 19 16.64 -2.77 -5.80
N ASN A 20 17.00 -4.02 -5.53
CA ASN A 20 18.39 -4.44 -5.57
C ASN A 20 18.96 -4.41 -7.00
N LYS A 21 18.16 -4.79 -7.98
CA LYS A 21 18.53 -4.68 -9.40
C LYS A 21 18.79 -3.23 -9.80
N ASP A 22 17.88 -2.30 -9.47
CA ASP A 22 18.03 -0.88 -9.75
C ASP A 22 19.29 -0.29 -9.08
N ARG A 23 19.57 -0.70 -7.85
CA ARG A 23 20.79 -0.29 -7.13
C ARG A 23 22.06 -0.80 -7.79
N GLU A 24 22.09 -2.05 -8.23
CA GLU A 24 23.24 -2.64 -8.94
C GLU A 24 23.48 -1.95 -10.27
N GLU A 25 22.44 -1.64 -11.05
CA GLU A 25 22.51 -0.88 -12.30
C GLU A 25 23.16 0.50 -12.09
N HIS A 26 22.95 1.11 -10.91
CA HIS A 26 23.56 2.38 -10.52
C HIS A 26 24.85 2.23 -9.69
N GLY A 27 25.48 1.05 -9.67
CA GLY A 27 26.74 0.80 -8.97
C GLY A 27 26.65 0.85 -7.44
N LYS A 28 25.45 0.72 -6.87
CA LYS A 28 25.24 0.67 -5.41
C LYS A 28 25.18 -0.77 -4.91
N LYS A 29 25.66 -0.99 -3.69
CA LYS A 29 25.55 -2.30 -3.05
C LYS A 29 24.10 -2.69 -2.82
N PRO A 30 23.69 -3.93 -3.14
CA PRO A 30 22.35 -4.42 -2.83
C PRO A 30 22.10 -4.44 -1.32
N PHE A 31 20.85 -4.36 -0.94
CA PHE A 31 20.46 -4.56 0.45
C PHE A 31 20.54 -6.05 0.81
N SER A 32 20.99 -6.36 2.02
CA SER A 32 20.87 -7.72 2.56
C SER A 32 19.45 -7.97 3.08
N GLU A 33 18.96 -9.20 2.97
CA GLU A 33 17.62 -9.58 3.45
C GLU A 33 17.43 -9.34 4.95
N ASP A 34 18.51 -9.46 5.74
CA ASP A 34 18.46 -9.35 7.20
C ASP A 34 18.59 -7.91 7.74
N SER A 35 19.05 -6.97 6.94
CA SER A 35 19.35 -5.62 7.41
C SER A 35 18.08 -4.75 7.53
N GLY A 36 17.15 -5.08 8.39
CA GLY A 36 15.97 -4.26 8.65
C GLY A 36 14.80 -4.96 9.33
N LYS A 37 14.86 -6.25 9.48
CA LYS A 37 13.86 -6.97 10.29
C LYS A 37 14.25 -6.81 11.76
N LYS A 38 13.67 -5.80 12.43
CA LYS A 38 13.57 -5.87 13.90
C LYS A 38 12.78 -7.13 14.23
N PRO A 39 13.21 -7.94 15.21
CA PRO A 39 12.38 -9.05 15.68
C PRO A 39 10.98 -8.49 16.01
N PRO A 40 9.91 -9.24 15.69
CA PRO A 40 8.56 -8.80 16.00
C PRO A 40 8.48 -8.52 17.51
N GLU A 41 8.25 -7.28 17.87
CA GLU A 41 7.94 -6.92 19.27
C GLU A 41 6.66 -7.65 19.64
N GLU A 42 6.72 -8.47 20.69
CA GLU A 42 5.54 -9.06 21.30
C GLU A 42 4.68 -7.92 21.83
N LYS A 43 3.56 -7.66 21.17
CA LYS A 43 2.57 -6.68 21.61
C LYS A 43 1.49 -7.43 22.37
N GLU A 44 1.27 -7.03 23.60
CA GLU A 44 0.10 -7.48 24.37
C GLU A 44 -1.16 -7.07 23.59
N THR A 45 -1.98 -8.06 23.27
CA THR A 45 -3.27 -7.86 22.59
C THR A 45 -4.37 -8.02 23.62
N VAL A 46 -5.18 -6.99 23.78
CA VAL A 46 -6.41 -7.07 24.59
C VAL A 46 -7.44 -7.88 23.83
N VAL A 47 -7.95 -8.93 24.44
CA VAL A 47 -8.93 -9.85 23.87
C VAL A 47 -10.22 -9.76 24.67
N SER A 48 -11.38 -9.80 24.00
CA SER A 48 -12.67 -9.88 24.67
C SER A 48 -12.82 -11.23 25.39
N THR A 49 -13.27 -11.20 26.62
CA THR A 49 -13.56 -12.44 27.39
C THR A 49 -14.85 -13.10 26.97
N THR A 50 -15.78 -12.32 26.41
CA THR A 50 -17.10 -12.82 25.98
C THR A 50 -17.07 -13.32 24.54
N ASP A 51 -16.30 -12.64 23.68
CA ASP A 51 -16.17 -12.96 22.27
C ASP A 51 -14.69 -12.80 21.83
N PRO A 52 -13.87 -13.86 21.99
CA PRO A 52 -12.44 -13.80 21.70
C PRO A 52 -12.09 -13.55 20.23
N GLU A 53 -13.02 -13.78 19.30
CA GLU A 53 -12.81 -13.57 17.86
C GLU A 53 -13.01 -12.11 17.46
N SER A 54 -13.70 -11.30 18.29
CA SER A 54 -13.91 -9.88 18.04
C SER A 54 -12.60 -9.10 18.17
N GLY A 55 -12.47 -8.02 17.40
CA GLY A 55 -11.31 -7.13 17.44
C GLY A 55 -11.65 -5.77 18.06
N ILE A 56 -10.67 -5.12 18.68
CA ILE A 56 -10.85 -3.76 19.16
C ILE A 56 -10.92 -2.80 17.98
N PHE A 57 -12.09 -2.25 17.76
CA PHE A 57 -12.34 -1.19 16.78
C PHE A 57 -12.09 0.17 17.40
N HIS A 58 -11.36 1.04 16.70
CA HIS A 58 -11.08 2.40 17.11
C HIS A 58 -11.65 3.38 16.07
N LYS A 59 -12.56 4.25 16.48
CA LYS A 59 -13.05 5.35 15.65
C LYS A 59 -12.84 6.68 16.37
N GLY A 60 -11.81 7.41 15.96
CA GLY A 60 -11.42 8.65 16.65
C GLY A 60 -10.87 8.40 18.07
N GLU A 61 -10.75 9.45 18.84
CA GLU A 61 -10.16 9.37 20.19
C GLU A 61 -11.09 8.75 21.26
N HIS A 62 -12.40 8.75 21.02
CA HIS A 62 -13.39 8.47 22.05
C HIS A 62 -14.17 7.17 21.89
N LYS A 63 -14.03 6.48 20.75
CA LYS A 63 -14.82 5.27 20.49
C LYS A 63 -13.90 4.05 20.35
N LYS A 64 -13.87 3.24 21.44
CA LYS A 64 -13.21 1.94 21.48
C LYS A 64 -14.24 0.89 21.85
N CYS A 65 -14.42 -0.12 21.03
CA CYS A 65 -15.29 -1.24 21.33
C CYS A 65 -14.79 -2.51 20.67
N PHE A 66 -15.15 -3.66 21.22
CA PHE A 66 -14.99 -4.92 20.51
C PHE A 66 -16.06 -5.01 19.43
N ALA A 67 -15.67 -5.24 18.20
CA ALA A 67 -16.56 -5.26 17.05
C ALA A 67 -15.99 -6.09 15.90
N TYR A 68 -16.85 -6.29 14.90
CA TYR A 68 -16.49 -6.77 13.59
C TYR A 68 -16.68 -5.65 12.55
N GLU A 69 -15.94 -5.71 11.47
CA GLU A 69 -16.12 -4.86 10.31
C GLU A 69 -16.62 -5.68 9.14
N ALA A 70 -17.65 -5.19 8.46
CA ALA A 70 -18.19 -5.78 7.25
C ALA A 70 -17.73 -4.99 6.04
N HIS A 71 -16.83 -5.59 5.25
CA HIS A 71 -16.37 -5.04 3.99
C HIS A 71 -17.35 -5.48 2.89
N THR A 72 -18.05 -4.52 2.30
CA THR A 72 -19.13 -4.79 1.35
C THR A 72 -18.75 -4.26 -0.03
N ALA A 73 -18.86 -5.11 -1.02
CA ALA A 73 -18.76 -4.72 -2.42
C ALA A 73 -20.15 -4.61 -3.04
N CYS A 74 -20.39 -3.57 -3.81
CA CYS A 74 -21.65 -3.35 -4.51
C CYS A 74 -21.40 -2.90 -5.96
N ASP A 75 -22.43 -3.07 -6.80
CA ASP A 75 -22.47 -2.54 -8.15
C ASP A 75 -22.89 -1.06 -8.17
N LYS A 76 -22.97 -0.48 -9.39
CA LYS A 76 -23.40 0.92 -9.60
C LYS A 76 -24.87 1.20 -9.20
N HIS A 77 -25.64 0.17 -8.94
CA HIS A 77 -27.04 0.26 -8.51
C HIS A 77 -27.21 -0.05 -7.03
N ASN A 78 -26.10 -0.20 -6.29
CA ASN A 78 -26.05 -0.57 -4.88
C ASN A 78 -26.52 -1.99 -4.55
N PHE A 79 -26.55 -2.91 -5.52
CA PHE A 79 -26.73 -4.33 -5.22
C PHE A 79 -25.44 -4.88 -4.63
N ILE A 80 -25.58 -5.57 -3.50
CA ILE A 80 -24.46 -6.21 -2.82
C ILE A 80 -24.00 -7.42 -3.64
N LEU A 81 -22.73 -7.42 -4.04
CA LEU A 81 -22.10 -8.48 -4.83
C LEU A 81 -21.25 -9.42 -3.98
N GLY A 82 -20.77 -8.96 -2.83
CA GLY A 82 -20.00 -9.75 -1.89
C GLY A 82 -19.85 -9.05 -0.56
N VAL A 83 -19.63 -9.83 0.51
CA VAL A 83 -19.39 -9.34 1.86
C VAL A 83 -18.29 -10.16 2.52
N HIS A 84 -17.29 -9.50 3.07
CA HIS A 84 -16.26 -10.13 3.89
C HIS A 84 -16.23 -9.51 5.28
N VAL A 85 -16.32 -10.35 6.31
CA VAL A 85 -16.36 -9.89 7.69
C VAL A 85 -15.02 -10.17 8.38
N THR A 86 -14.47 -9.17 9.05
CA THR A 86 -13.21 -9.28 9.78
C THR A 86 -13.36 -8.77 11.21
N PRO A 87 -12.49 -9.22 12.15
CA PRO A 87 -12.38 -8.55 13.45
C PRO A 87 -12.05 -7.06 13.26
N GLY A 88 -12.66 -6.18 14.08
CA GLY A 88 -12.57 -4.72 13.93
C GLY A 88 -11.19 -4.09 14.13
N ASN A 89 -10.16 -4.90 14.40
CA ASN A 89 -8.76 -4.50 14.46
C ASN A 89 -7.96 -4.92 13.20
N VAL A 90 -8.62 -5.48 12.19
CA VAL A 90 -8.00 -5.86 10.91
C VAL A 90 -8.05 -4.66 9.97
N PRO A 91 -6.93 -4.22 9.38
CA PRO A 91 -6.95 -3.14 8.41
C PRO A 91 -7.76 -3.50 7.15
N ASP A 92 -8.50 -2.52 6.62
CA ASP A 92 -9.33 -2.67 5.42
C ASP A 92 -8.56 -3.26 4.23
N SER A 93 -7.32 -2.82 4.04
CA SER A 93 -6.45 -3.32 2.97
C SER A 93 -6.15 -4.82 3.07
N THR A 94 -6.27 -5.42 4.27
CA THR A 94 -6.08 -6.87 4.45
C THR A 94 -7.33 -7.66 4.06
N ALA A 95 -8.51 -7.05 4.24
CA ALA A 95 -9.78 -7.65 3.88
C ALA A 95 -10.07 -7.61 2.38
N PHE A 96 -9.33 -6.78 1.65
CA PHE A 96 -9.51 -6.60 0.20
C PHE A 96 -9.33 -7.89 -0.60
N ASP A 97 -8.26 -8.63 -0.33
CA ASP A 97 -7.87 -9.78 -1.15
C ASP A 97 -8.94 -10.86 -1.26
N PRO A 98 -9.50 -11.39 -0.15
CA PRO A 98 -10.52 -12.44 -0.24
C PRO A 98 -11.80 -11.96 -0.90
N LEU A 99 -12.22 -10.71 -0.64
CA LEU A 99 -13.40 -10.13 -1.28
C LEU A 99 -13.18 -9.91 -2.77
N TYR A 100 -12.01 -9.42 -3.17
CA TYR A 100 -11.67 -9.19 -4.57
C TYR A 100 -11.54 -10.49 -5.37
N ASP A 101 -11.00 -11.56 -4.76
CA ASP A 101 -10.94 -12.88 -5.40
C ASP A 101 -12.33 -13.42 -5.68
N GLU A 102 -13.25 -13.32 -4.74
CA GLU A 102 -14.64 -13.71 -4.90
C GLU A 102 -15.32 -12.92 -6.02
N LEU A 103 -15.11 -11.60 -6.08
CA LEU A 103 -15.65 -10.74 -7.12
C LEU A 103 -15.09 -11.08 -8.51
N CYS A 104 -13.80 -11.39 -8.60
CA CYS A 104 -13.18 -11.80 -9.87
C CYS A 104 -13.74 -13.12 -10.39
N GLN A 105 -14.06 -14.06 -9.50
CA GLN A 105 -14.64 -15.34 -9.84
C GLN A 105 -16.12 -15.21 -10.29
N ASN A 106 -16.91 -14.44 -9.54
CA ASN A 106 -18.34 -14.33 -9.76
C ASN A 106 -18.70 -13.33 -10.87
N TYR A 107 -17.87 -12.30 -11.08
CA TYR A 107 -18.11 -11.20 -12.02
C TYR A 107 -16.84 -10.88 -12.82
N PRO A 108 -16.36 -11.81 -13.67
CA PRO A 108 -15.08 -11.65 -14.38
C PRO A 108 -15.05 -10.46 -15.35
N GLU A 109 -16.20 -10.01 -15.84
CA GLU A 109 -16.36 -8.92 -16.80
C GLU A 109 -16.19 -7.51 -16.22
N HIS A 110 -16.11 -7.35 -14.87
CA HIS A 110 -15.95 -6.02 -14.28
C HIS A 110 -14.60 -5.40 -14.70
N LYS A 111 -14.64 -4.11 -15.04
CA LYS A 111 -13.46 -3.38 -15.56
C LYS A 111 -12.88 -2.39 -14.55
N THR A 112 -13.70 -1.91 -13.63
CA THR A 112 -13.33 -0.84 -12.72
C THR A 112 -13.67 -1.23 -11.28
N VAL A 113 -12.72 -1.00 -10.40
CA VAL A 113 -12.89 -1.10 -8.95
C VAL A 113 -12.88 0.31 -8.38
N VAL A 114 -13.92 0.69 -7.67
CA VAL A 114 -14.01 1.96 -6.97
C VAL A 114 -13.85 1.69 -5.48
N ALA A 115 -12.88 2.33 -4.85
CA ALA A 115 -12.58 2.12 -3.44
C ALA A 115 -12.19 3.43 -2.75
N ASP A 116 -12.29 3.47 -1.44
CA ASP A 116 -11.82 4.61 -0.67
C ASP A 116 -10.30 4.63 -0.51
N SER A 117 -9.77 5.64 0.17
CA SER A 117 -8.33 5.82 0.36
C SER A 117 -7.68 4.76 1.24
N ALA A 118 -8.43 4.05 2.08
CA ALA A 118 -7.90 2.99 2.94
C ALA A 118 -7.43 1.77 2.12
N TYR A 119 -8.03 1.56 0.95
CA TYR A 119 -7.64 0.51 0.00
C TYR A 119 -6.54 0.93 -0.98
N LYS A 120 -6.12 2.20 -0.98
CA LYS A 120 -5.07 2.71 -1.88
C LYS A 120 -3.68 2.32 -1.38
N THR A 121 -3.34 1.05 -1.50
CA THR A 121 -2.00 0.53 -1.19
C THR A 121 -1.28 0.11 -2.48
N PRO A 122 0.07 0.14 -2.52
CA PRO A 122 0.83 -0.31 -3.69
C PRO A 122 0.46 -1.74 -4.11
N TRP A 123 0.25 -2.63 -3.14
CA TRP A 123 -0.17 -4.01 -3.38
C TRP A 123 -1.52 -4.09 -4.11
N ILE A 124 -2.55 -3.42 -3.60
CA ILE A 124 -3.90 -3.42 -4.18
C ILE A 124 -3.87 -2.80 -5.58
N CYS A 125 -3.15 -1.68 -5.74
CA CYS A 125 -2.97 -1.04 -7.05
C CYS A 125 -2.34 -2.00 -8.05
N LYS A 126 -1.19 -2.62 -7.72
CA LYS A 126 -0.49 -3.58 -8.58
C LYS A 126 -1.41 -4.73 -8.97
N ARG A 127 -2.09 -5.34 -8.01
CA ARG A 127 -2.98 -6.47 -8.23
C ARG A 127 -4.13 -6.18 -9.19
N ILE A 128 -4.79 -5.02 -9.03
CA ILE A 128 -5.87 -4.59 -9.91
C ILE A 128 -5.34 -4.35 -11.32
N PHE A 129 -4.19 -3.67 -11.46
CA PHE A 129 -3.55 -3.42 -12.76
C PHE A 129 -3.14 -4.72 -13.47
N GLU A 130 -2.51 -5.65 -12.78
CA GLU A 130 -2.10 -6.94 -13.33
C GLU A 130 -3.30 -7.79 -13.79
N SER A 131 -4.46 -7.59 -13.18
CA SER A 131 -5.71 -8.22 -13.64
C SER A 131 -6.37 -7.53 -14.85
N GLY A 132 -5.73 -6.51 -15.43
CA GLY A 132 -6.23 -5.75 -16.58
C GLY A 132 -7.38 -4.79 -16.24
N ARG A 133 -7.54 -4.42 -14.98
CA ARG A 133 -8.61 -3.56 -14.47
C ARG A 133 -8.10 -2.21 -13.99
N VAL A 134 -9.01 -1.27 -13.79
CA VAL A 134 -8.69 0.08 -13.33
C VAL A 134 -9.17 0.30 -11.90
N LEU A 135 -8.29 0.83 -11.05
CA LEU A 135 -8.64 1.29 -9.70
C LEU A 135 -8.99 2.77 -9.75
N SER A 136 -10.17 3.13 -9.26
CA SER A 136 -10.60 4.51 -9.03
C SER A 136 -10.70 4.77 -7.53
N THR A 137 -9.93 5.74 -7.03
CA THR A 137 -9.94 6.16 -5.62
C THR A 137 -10.08 7.66 -5.52
N CYS A 138 -10.49 8.13 -4.33
CA CYS A 138 -10.53 9.56 -4.05
C CYS A 138 -9.16 10.20 -4.26
N TYR A 139 -9.15 11.38 -4.90
CA TYR A 139 -7.94 12.17 -5.04
C TYR A 139 -7.47 12.66 -3.67
N THR A 140 -6.24 12.35 -3.34
CA THR A 140 -5.58 12.88 -2.15
C THR A 140 -4.57 13.94 -2.59
N ARG A 141 -4.81 15.19 -2.19
CA ARG A 141 -3.87 16.28 -2.49
C ARG A 141 -2.52 15.99 -1.85
N PRO A 142 -1.42 16.04 -2.61
CA PRO A 142 -0.08 15.89 -2.05
C PRO A 142 0.17 16.96 -0.97
N LYS A 143 0.69 16.53 0.18
CA LYS A 143 1.11 17.47 1.23
C LYS A 143 2.43 18.09 0.81
N THR A 144 2.43 19.40 0.55
CA THR A 144 3.67 20.16 0.34
C THR A 144 4.26 20.50 1.70
N LYS A 145 5.55 20.27 1.90
CA LYS A 145 6.26 20.77 3.08
C LYS A 145 6.29 22.29 3.03
N GLU A 146 6.17 22.95 4.19
CA GLU A 146 6.16 24.42 4.27
C GLU A 146 7.44 25.08 3.72
N LYS A 147 8.55 24.32 3.68
CA LYS A 147 9.84 24.76 3.13
C LYS A 147 10.23 23.85 1.97
N GLY A 148 10.40 24.43 0.81
CA GLY A 148 10.84 23.76 -0.42
C GLY A 148 9.85 23.90 -1.57
N HIS A 149 10.31 23.51 -2.75
CA HIS A 149 9.50 23.52 -3.97
C HIS A 149 8.52 22.34 -3.99
N PRO A 150 7.31 22.51 -4.56
CA PRO A 150 6.39 21.41 -4.75
C PRO A 150 6.98 20.38 -5.72
N TRP A 151 6.70 19.09 -5.51
CA TRP A 151 7.28 18.00 -6.29
C TRP A 151 7.04 18.15 -7.82
N TRP A 152 5.93 18.71 -8.24
CA TRP A 152 5.61 18.93 -9.67
C TRP A 152 6.42 20.04 -10.32
N ALA A 153 7.17 20.83 -9.57
CA ALA A 153 8.06 21.86 -10.09
C ALA A 153 9.45 21.31 -10.47
N TYR A 154 9.72 20.06 -10.09
CA TYR A 154 10.95 19.37 -10.49
C TYR A 154 10.74 18.69 -11.85
N VAL A 155 11.77 18.70 -12.70
CA VAL A 155 11.75 18.06 -14.01
C VAL A 155 12.73 16.90 -13.98
N TYR A 156 12.27 15.72 -14.39
CA TYR A 156 13.16 14.57 -14.55
C TYR A 156 13.71 14.51 -15.97
N ASP A 157 15.02 14.45 -16.08
CA ASP A 157 15.74 14.25 -17.34
C ASP A 157 16.09 12.76 -17.50
N GLU A 158 15.38 12.09 -18.39
CA GLU A 158 15.55 10.65 -18.62
C GLU A 158 16.91 10.30 -19.27
N TYR A 159 17.50 11.25 -20.01
CA TYR A 159 18.75 10.99 -20.72
C TYR A 159 19.96 10.96 -19.77
N PHE A 160 19.99 11.87 -18.79
CA PHE A 160 21.07 11.95 -17.80
C PHE A 160 20.74 11.25 -16.48
N ASP A 161 19.50 10.75 -16.31
CA ASP A 161 18.97 10.23 -15.04
C ASP A 161 19.14 11.24 -13.88
N ASP A 162 18.84 12.50 -14.17
CA ASP A 162 18.93 13.61 -13.23
C ASP A 162 17.57 14.26 -12.97
N VAL A 163 17.44 14.89 -11.81
CA VAL A 163 16.28 15.72 -11.50
C VAL A 163 16.69 17.17 -11.45
N ILE A 164 16.08 18.02 -12.28
CA ILE A 164 16.33 19.46 -12.30
C ILE A 164 15.38 20.14 -11.33
N CYS A 165 15.95 20.85 -10.35
CA CYS A 165 15.14 21.63 -9.40
C CYS A 165 14.66 22.94 -10.02
N PRO A 166 13.64 23.62 -9.46
CA PRO A 166 13.14 24.90 -9.97
C PRO A 166 14.18 26.04 -9.97
N GLU A 167 15.28 25.89 -9.25
CA GLU A 167 16.41 26.83 -9.23
C GLU A 167 17.52 26.43 -10.23
N TYR A 168 17.19 25.53 -11.17
CA TYR A 168 18.08 25.05 -12.25
C TYR A 168 19.34 24.30 -11.80
N HIS A 169 19.30 23.70 -10.59
CA HIS A 169 20.37 22.80 -10.17
C HIS A 169 20.02 21.37 -10.58
N ALA A 170 21.01 20.65 -11.12
CA ALA A 170 20.88 19.23 -11.36
C ALA A 170 21.09 18.47 -10.06
N LEU A 171 20.16 17.59 -9.75
CA LEU A 171 20.23 16.65 -8.64
C LEU A 171 20.55 15.27 -9.22
N HIS A 172 21.68 14.71 -8.85
CA HIS A 172 22.13 13.43 -9.36
C HIS A 172 21.60 12.26 -8.54
N TYR A 173 21.45 11.10 -9.18
CA TYR A 173 21.04 9.90 -8.47
C TYR A 173 21.94 9.61 -7.27
N SER A 174 21.36 9.48 -6.11
CA SER A 174 22.06 9.17 -4.86
C SER A 174 21.88 7.72 -4.43
N THR A 175 20.65 7.25 -4.38
CA THR A 175 20.31 5.88 -3.97
C THR A 175 18.87 5.56 -4.29
N THR A 176 18.53 4.27 -4.30
CA THR A 176 17.14 3.79 -4.26
C THR A 176 16.88 3.24 -2.86
N ASN A 177 15.85 3.73 -2.20
CA ASN A 177 15.49 3.29 -0.87
C ASN A 177 14.75 1.94 -0.89
N ARG A 178 14.45 1.37 0.28
CA ARG A 178 13.79 0.06 0.39
C ARG A 178 12.34 0.02 -0.10
N ASP A 179 11.72 1.18 -0.21
CA ASP A 179 10.35 1.35 -0.71
C ASP A 179 10.31 1.50 -2.23
N GLY A 180 11.46 1.44 -2.91
CA GLY A 180 11.58 1.54 -4.36
C GLY A 180 11.64 2.98 -4.90
N TYR A 181 11.78 3.99 -4.03
CA TYR A 181 11.92 5.38 -4.48
C TYR A 181 13.38 5.73 -4.73
N ARG A 182 13.65 6.28 -5.92
CA ARG A 182 14.94 6.88 -6.26
C ARG A 182 15.09 8.22 -5.56
N GLU A 183 16.24 8.44 -4.94
CA GLU A 183 16.60 9.69 -4.27
C GLU A 183 17.69 10.39 -5.06
N TYR A 184 17.49 11.68 -5.34
CA TYR A 184 18.41 12.54 -6.07
C TYR A 184 18.91 13.64 -5.14
N LYS A 185 20.20 14.01 -5.25
CA LYS A 185 20.86 15.01 -4.40
C LYS A 185 21.79 15.88 -5.22
N SER A 186 21.96 17.13 -4.80
CA SER A 186 22.96 18.06 -5.32
C SER A 186 24.31 17.84 -4.64
#